data_0536958d1b8348d7d76ba9890b4e8988
#
_entry.id   0536958d1b8348d7d76ba9890b4e8988
#
_cell.length_a   1.000
_cell.length_b   1.000
_cell.length_c   1.000
_cell.angle_alpha   90.00
_cell.angle_beta   90.00
_cell.angle_gamma   90.00
#
_symmetry.space_group_name_H-M   'P 1'
#
loop_
_entity.id
_entity.type
_entity.pdbx_description
1 polymer ?
#
loop_
_entity_poly.entity_id
_entity_poly.type
_entity_poly.pdbx_seq_one_letter_code
_entity_poly.pdbx_strand_id
1 'polypeptide(L)'
;PAVANLNPPSTTGELYAACLPLEGKQNFNLSGAALFNAGFCLGAIEARSMELRMRCMFEPHAMPMLRSRAADQPVPAQVQAFINYARNNPQEWGDPLLGGLAKAFSKYFPCE
;
A
#
# COMPACT_ATOMS: atom_id res chain seq x y z
N PRO A 1 -14.30 -14.36 -20.25
CA PRO A 1 -13.47 -13.43 -19.51
C PRO A 1 -13.45 -13.78 -18.03
N ALA A 2 -12.32 -13.57 -17.45
CA ALA A 2 -12.21 -13.77 -16.03
C ALA A 2 -13.16 -12.80 -15.33
N VAL A 3 -13.98 -13.34 -14.45
CA VAL A 3 -14.78 -12.50 -13.59
C VAL A 3 -13.82 -11.81 -12.63
N ALA A 4 -13.98 -10.51 -12.47
CA ALA A 4 -13.16 -9.78 -11.53
C ALA A 4 -13.33 -10.41 -10.16
N ASN A 5 -12.20 -10.59 -9.48
CA ASN A 5 -12.24 -10.99 -8.08
C ASN A 5 -12.73 -9.79 -7.28
N LEU A 6 -13.98 -9.85 -6.84
CA LEU A 6 -14.60 -8.75 -6.10
C LEU A 6 -14.32 -8.81 -4.61
N ASN A 7 -13.60 -9.84 -4.15
CA ASN A 7 -13.22 -9.92 -2.76
C ASN A 7 -12.09 -8.92 -2.48
N PRO A 8 -12.14 -8.18 -1.38
CA PRO A 8 -11.04 -7.30 -1.03
C PRO A 8 -9.76 -8.09 -0.78
N PRO A 9 -8.61 -7.54 -1.18
CA PRO A 9 -7.33 -8.18 -0.87
C PRO A 9 -7.16 -8.35 0.63
N SER A 10 -6.57 -9.46 1.04
CA SER A 10 -6.26 -9.71 2.45
C SER A 10 -4.76 -9.93 2.68
N THR A 11 -4.03 -10.32 1.66
CA THR A 11 -2.59 -10.56 1.77
C THR A 11 -1.81 -9.49 1.02
N THR A 12 -0.53 -9.39 1.37
CA THR A 12 0.39 -8.45 0.70
C THR A 12 0.46 -8.73 -0.80
N GLY A 13 0.52 -10.01 -1.19
CA GLY A 13 0.58 -10.36 -2.61
C GLY A 13 -0.70 -10.01 -3.36
N GLU A 14 -1.86 -10.21 -2.73
CA GLU A 14 -3.12 -9.83 -3.34
C GLU A 14 -3.22 -8.32 -3.52
N LEU A 15 -2.78 -7.56 -2.52
CA LEU A 15 -2.79 -6.11 -2.63
C LEU A 15 -1.78 -5.64 -3.69
N TYR A 16 -0.62 -6.27 -3.75
CA TYR A 16 0.37 -5.98 -4.78
C TYR A 16 -0.25 -6.12 -6.17
N ALA A 17 -0.94 -7.25 -6.41
CA ALA A 17 -1.60 -7.47 -7.70
C ALA A 17 -2.65 -6.38 -7.98
N ALA A 18 -3.40 -5.98 -6.96
CA ALA A 18 -4.42 -4.95 -7.12
C ALA A 18 -3.80 -3.58 -7.42
N CYS A 19 -2.59 -3.32 -6.93
CA CYS A 19 -1.92 -2.04 -7.13
C CYS A 19 -1.18 -1.96 -8.47
N LEU A 20 -0.79 -3.09 -9.07
CA LEU A 20 0.02 -3.10 -10.29
C LEU A 20 -0.52 -2.24 -11.43
N PRO A 21 -1.85 -2.20 -11.70
CA PRO A 21 -2.35 -1.33 -12.77
C PRO A 21 -2.05 0.15 -12.58
N LEU A 22 -1.69 0.56 -11.36
CA LEU A 22 -1.38 1.95 -11.06
C LEU A 22 0.10 2.28 -11.17
N GLU A 23 0.94 1.28 -11.41
CA GLU A 23 2.38 1.48 -11.42
C GLU A 23 2.80 2.51 -12.46
N GLY A 24 3.58 3.51 -12.03
CA GLY A 24 4.13 4.52 -12.91
C GLY A 24 3.12 5.53 -13.41
N LYS A 25 1.86 5.47 -12.98
CA LYS A 25 0.83 6.37 -13.47
C LYS A 25 0.65 7.56 -12.54
N GLN A 26 0.58 8.74 -13.15
CA GLN A 26 0.24 9.96 -12.43
C GLN A 26 -1.26 10.19 -12.45
N ASN A 27 -1.94 9.60 -13.42
CA ASN A 27 -3.36 9.79 -13.69
C ASN A 27 -4.02 8.42 -13.69
N PHE A 28 -4.90 8.16 -12.73
CA PHE A 28 -5.50 6.84 -12.55
C PHE A 28 -6.78 6.71 -13.37
N ASN A 29 -6.62 6.73 -14.70
CA ASN A 29 -7.75 6.61 -15.62
C ASN A 29 -7.91 5.14 -16.02
N LEU A 30 -8.69 4.42 -15.24
CA LEU A 30 -8.91 2.98 -15.40
C LEU A 30 -10.40 2.68 -15.55
N SER A 31 -10.71 1.48 -16.05
CA SER A 31 -12.09 1.03 -16.16
C SER A 31 -12.18 -0.46 -15.87
N GLY A 32 -13.41 -0.93 -15.62
CA GLY A 32 -13.68 -2.35 -15.41
C GLY A 32 -13.00 -2.91 -14.16
N ALA A 33 -12.50 -4.14 -14.27
CA ALA A 33 -11.87 -4.84 -13.16
C ALA A 33 -10.64 -4.11 -12.64
N ALA A 34 -9.89 -3.46 -13.54
CA ALA A 34 -8.71 -2.71 -13.13
C ALA A 34 -9.08 -1.55 -12.21
N LEU A 35 -10.18 -0.84 -12.56
CA LEU A 35 -10.66 0.26 -11.71
C LEU A 35 -11.10 -0.25 -10.34
N PHE A 36 -11.82 -1.38 -10.32
CA PHE A 36 -12.29 -1.96 -9.07
C PHE A 36 -11.12 -2.35 -8.17
N ASN A 37 -10.15 -3.05 -8.72
CA ASN A 37 -8.97 -3.47 -7.96
C ASN A 37 -8.12 -2.28 -7.50
N ALA A 38 -7.99 -1.26 -8.36
CA ALA A 38 -7.27 -0.05 -8.00
C ALA A 38 -7.94 0.68 -6.83
N GLY A 39 -9.27 0.61 -6.75
CA GLY A 39 -9.99 1.18 -5.61
C GLY A 39 -9.59 0.55 -4.29
N PHE A 40 -9.45 -0.77 -4.26
CA PHE A 40 -8.95 -1.46 -3.06
C PHE A 40 -7.52 -1.04 -2.74
N CYS A 41 -6.67 -0.96 -3.77
CA CYS A 41 -5.28 -0.52 -3.58
C CYS A 41 -5.24 0.87 -2.95
N LEU A 42 -5.92 1.83 -3.55
CA LEU A 42 -5.90 3.22 -3.09
C LEU A 42 -6.50 3.35 -1.70
N GLY A 43 -7.61 2.66 -1.44
CA GLY A 43 -8.25 2.71 -0.13
C GLY A 43 -7.36 2.17 0.97
N ALA A 44 -6.73 1.02 0.73
CA ALA A 44 -5.84 0.40 1.71
C ALA A 44 -4.62 1.28 1.97
N ILE A 45 -4.02 1.82 0.91
CA ILE A 45 -2.84 2.68 1.03
C ILE A 45 -3.17 3.94 1.81
N GLU A 46 -4.26 4.62 1.47
CA GLU A 46 -4.63 5.86 2.16
C GLU A 46 -4.94 5.62 3.63
N ALA A 47 -5.73 4.59 3.93
CA ALA A 47 -6.10 4.30 5.31
C ALA A 47 -4.87 3.97 6.15
N ARG A 48 -3.99 3.11 5.62
CA ARG A 48 -2.82 2.66 6.39
C ARG A 48 -1.79 3.78 6.54
N SER A 49 -1.58 4.58 5.49
CA SER A 49 -0.63 5.68 5.56
C SER A 49 -1.04 6.71 6.61
N MET A 50 -2.34 7.02 6.71
CA MET A 50 -2.83 7.93 7.73
C MET A 50 -2.64 7.36 9.13
N GLU A 51 -2.93 6.07 9.32
CA GLU A 51 -2.73 5.42 10.61
C GLU A 51 -1.27 5.48 11.04
N LEU A 52 -0.36 5.16 10.13
CA LEU A 52 1.07 5.18 10.44
C LEU A 52 1.57 6.60 10.73
N ARG A 53 1.02 7.59 10.04
CA ARG A 53 1.37 8.99 10.29
C ARG A 53 0.92 9.43 11.68
N MET A 54 -0.28 9.00 12.09
CA MET A 54 -0.77 9.32 13.43
C MET A 54 0.17 8.75 14.50
N ARG A 55 0.74 7.59 14.26
CA ARG A 55 1.71 7.03 15.21
C ARG A 55 3.00 7.83 15.25
N CYS A 56 3.43 8.43 14.13
CA CYS A 56 4.57 9.37 14.16
C CYS A 56 4.30 10.52 15.11
N MET A 57 3.07 11.02 15.11
CA MET A 57 2.70 12.22 15.86
C MET A 57 2.42 11.94 17.33
N PHE A 58 1.77 10.81 17.63
CA PHE A 58 1.21 10.56 18.96
C PHE A 58 1.82 9.36 19.68
N GLU A 59 2.62 8.55 19.00
CA GLU A 59 3.22 7.36 19.60
C GLU A 59 4.71 7.29 19.28
N PRO A 60 5.51 8.25 19.80
CA PRO A 60 6.94 8.31 19.46
C PRO A 60 7.74 7.09 19.91
N HIS A 61 7.20 6.30 20.84
CA HIS A 61 7.87 5.09 21.32
C HIS A 61 7.38 3.83 20.60
N ALA A 62 6.46 3.94 19.65
CA ALA A 62 6.03 2.79 18.85
C ALA A 62 7.22 2.29 18.03
N MET A 63 7.20 0.98 17.70
CA MET A 63 8.25 0.39 16.88
C MET A 63 8.37 1.15 15.55
N PRO A 64 9.61 1.40 15.07
CA PRO A 64 9.79 2.15 13.82
C PRO A 64 9.01 1.56 12.64
N MET A 65 8.86 0.23 12.58
CA MET A 65 8.12 -0.42 11.50
C MET A 65 6.62 -0.15 11.56
N LEU A 66 6.12 0.44 12.63
CA LEU A 66 4.71 0.78 12.80
C LEU A 66 4.45 2.27 12.68
N ARG A 67 5.44 3.03 12.19
CA ARG A 67 5.33 4.48 12.04
C ARG A 67 5.87 4.90 10.69
N SER A 68 5.22 5.84 10.04
CA SER A 68 5.66 6.32 8.73
C SER A 68 5.04 7.67 8.40
N ARG A 69 5.75 8.45 7.61
CA ARG A 69 5.27 9.71 7.06
C ARG A 69 4.79 9.57 5.61
N ALA A 70 4.42 8.34 5.21
CA ALA A 70 3.95 8.11 3.84
C ALA A 70 2.78 9.01 3.47
N ALA A 71 1.89 9.32 4.43
CA ALA A 71 0.73 10.16 4.15
C ALA A 71 1.11 11.58 3.72
N ASP A 72 2.34 12.01 3.99
CA ASP A 72 2.84 13.32 3.55
C ASP A 72 3.31 13.31 2.10
N GLN A 73 3.32 12.14 1.47
CA GLN A 73 3.78 11.96 0.10
C GLN A 73 2.61 11.93 -0.88
N PRO A 74 2.80 12.30 -2.15
CA PRO A 74 1.76 12.12 -3.16
C PRO A 74 1.33 10.66 -3.26
N VAL A 75 0.06 10.43 -3.55
CA VAL A 75 -0.49 9.07 -3.64
C VAL A 75 0.30 8.21 -4.63
N PRO A 76 0.65 8.68 -5.85
CA PRO A 76 1.46 7.84 -6.75
C PRO A 76 2.78 7.39 -6.14
N ALA A 77 3.42 8.21 -5.32
CA ALA A 77 4.66 7.83 -4.65
C ALA A 77 4.41 6.75 -3.60
N GLN A 78 3.30 6.84 -2.89
CA GLN A 78 2.92 5.82 -1.90
C GLN A 78 2.65 4.48 -2.59
N VAL A 79 1.90 4.51 -3.70
CA VAL A 79 1.61 3.30 -4.48
C VAL A 79 2.90 2.67 -4.96
N GLN A 80 3.80 3.46 -5.54
CA GLN A 80 5.04 2.93 -6.09
C GLN A 80 5.94 2.35 -5.00
N ALA A 81 5.99 2.99 -3.84
CA ALA A 81 6.78 2.47 -2.71
C ALA A 81 6.30 1.08 -2.28
N PHE A 82 4.97 0.91 -2.18
CA PHE A 82 4.42 -0.40 -1.82
C PHE A 82 4.72 -1.43 -2.90
N ILE A 83 4.53 -1.07 -4.18
CA ILE A 83 4.81 -1.98 -5.29
C ILE A 83 6.28 -2.41 -5.26
N ASN A 84 7.19 -1.48 -5.08
CA ASN A 84 8.62 -1.79 -5.04
C ASN A 84 8.94 -2.74 -3.88
N TYR A 85 8.38 -2.48 -2.71
CA TYR A 85 8.62 -3.33 -1.55
C TYR A 85 8.10 -4.76 -1.80
N ALA A 86 6.87 -4.89 -2.24
CA ALA A 86 6.26 -6.19 -2.46
C ALA A 86 7.01 -6.97 -3.56
N ARG A 87 7.40 -6.28 -4.63
CA ARG A 87 8.14 -6.90 -5.73
C ARG A 87 9.45 -7.49 -5.25
N ASN A 88 10.13 -6.80 -4.35
CA ASN A 88 11.44 -7.23 -3.85
C ASN A 88 11.36 -8.21 -2.69
N ASN A 89 10.16 -8.49 -2.19
CA ASN A 89 9.98 -9.36 -1.04
C ASN A 89 8.87 -10.40 -1.29
N PRO A 90 9.01 -11.24 -2.35
CA PRO A 90 7.96 -12.21 -2.67
C PRO A 90 7.69 -13.21 -1.56
N GLN A 91 8.68 -13.44 -0.69
CA GLN A 91 8.51 -14.33 0.45
C GLN A 91 7.47 -13.82 1.45
N GLU A 92 7.10 -12.54 1.37
CA GLU A 92 6.12 -11.94 2.28
C GLU A 92 4.73 -11.81 1.67
N TRP A 93 4.52 -12.32 0.46
CA TRP A 93 3.23 -12.16 -0.21
C TRP A 93 2.08 -12.84 0.51
N GLY A 94 2.36 -13.86 1.31
CA GLY A 94 1.33 -14.53 2.11
C GLY A 94 0.99 -13.81 3.41
N ASP A 95 1.76 -12.80 3.80
CA ASP A 95 1.54 -12.07 5.04
C ASP A 95 0.36 -11.11 4.93
N PRO A 96 -0.28 -10.74 6.05
CA PRO A 96 -1.37 -9.77 6.02
C PRO A 96 -0.96 -8.45 5.37
N LEU A 97 -1.86 -7.86 4.60
CA LEU A 97 -1.54 -6.65 3.85
C LEU A 97 -1.18 -5.46 4.74
N LEU A 98 -1.78 -5.36 5.92
CA LEU A 98 -1.47 -4.25 6.82
C LEU A 98 -0.02 -4.27 7.26
N GLY A 99 0.53 -5.46 7.51
CA GLY A 99 1.94 -5.62 7.83
C GLY A 99 2.83 -5.26 6.66
N GLY A 100 2.45 -5.68 5.46
CA GLY A 100 3.19 -5.36 4.24
C GLY A 100 3.26 -3.86 3.99
N LEU A 101 2.12 -3.18 4.15
CA LEU A 101 2.07 -1.73 3.99
C LEU A 101 2.93 -1.02 5.05
N ALA A 102 2.86 -1.47 6.30
CA ALA A 102 3.66 -0.87 7.36
C ALA A 102 5.15 -1.01 7.07
N LYS A 103 5.59 -2.19 6.64
CA LYS A 103 6.99 -2.43 6.31
C LYS A 103 7.45 -1.58 5.14
N ALA A 104 6.64 -1.51 4.09
CA ALA A 104 6.97 -0.72 2.91
C ALA A 104 7.10 0.76 3.27
N PHE A 105 6.10 1.29 3.96
CA PHE A 105 6.06 2.73 4.26
C PHE A 105 7.10 3.13 5.30
N SER A 106 7.36 2.30 6.31
CA SER A 106 8.40 2.62 7.29
C SER A 106 9.79 2.57 6.66
N LYS A 107 9.98 1.73 5.64
CA LYS A 107 11.25 1.64 4.95
C LYS A 107 11.52 2.86 4.07
N TYR A 108 10.52 3.26 3.27
CA TYR A 108 10.71 4.33 2.28
C TYR A 108 10.39 5.71 2.84
N PHE A 109 9.54 5.82 3.85
CA PHE A 109 9.13 7.10 4.41
C PHE A 109 9.13 7.04 5.94
N PRO A 110 10.31 6.91 6.56
CA PRO A 110 10.38 6.85 8.03
C PRO A 110 9.94 8.16 8.66
N CYS A 111 9.59 8.12 9.94
CA CYS A 111 9.19 9.32 10.68
C CYS A 111 10.33 10.33 10.81
N GLU A 112 11.57 9.88 10.77
CA GLU A 112 12.74 10.73 10.99
C GLU A 112 13.75 10.66 9.87
#